data_b34e2454b312098081481087e6c54a6c
#
_entry.id   b34e2454b312098081481087e6c54a6c
#
_cell.length_a   1.000
_cell.length_b   1.000
_cell.length_c   1.000
_cell.angle_alpha   90.00
_cell.angle_beta   90.00
_cell.angle_gamma   90.00
#
_symmetry.space_group_name_H-M   'P 1'
#
loop_
_entity.id
_entity.type
_entity.pdbx_description
1 polymer ?
#
loop_
_entity_poly.entity_id
_entity_poly.type
_entity_poly.pdbx_seq_one_letter_code
_entity_poly.pdbx_strand_id
1 'polypeptide(L)'
;EEFMIFKRKNRKEQAKEEITNLKVQTRRKEKIKKENVDVKWVIKIIIIAFMISFCLSFISESTIPNLSLPFGILLILLFIFINILFDIIGMAVTSAEEKVFHSMNSRRVRGANIAVKMVKNAEKVSNFCCDVIGDICGVVSGAASASISIIISNNLNTNVFITSLTVAAVVASLTIGGKALGKTFAINKSNIIIYESSKLISYFYHPKRLKKKKK
;
A
#
# COMPACT_ATOMS: atom_id res chain seq x y z
N GLU A 1 -29.69 -30.72 -39.66
CA GLU A 1 -28.48 -31.26 -38.99
C GLU A 1 -27.21 -30.53 -39.44
N GLU A 2 -26.98 -30.30 -40.73
CA GLU A 2 -25.77 -29.61 -41.25
C GLU A 2 -25.56 -28.19 -40.67
N PHE A 3 -26.63 -27.42 -40.48
CA PHE A 3 -26.55 -26.05 -39.90
C PHE A 3 -26.09 -26.05 -38.43
N MET A 4 -26.47 -27.06 -37.67
CA MET A 4 -26.06 -27.22 -36.29
C MET A 4 -24.58 -27.64 -36.18
N ILE A 5 -24.10 -28.46 -37.12
CA ILE A 5 -22.69 -28.88 -37.17
C ILE A 5 -21.81 -27.71 -37.55
N PHE A 6 -22.24 -26.89 -38.54
CA PHE A 6 -21.53 -25.67 -38.93
C PHE A 6 -21.42 -24.64 -37.78
N LYS A 7 -22.49 -24.43 -37.02
CA LYS A 7 -22.49 -23.52 -35.88
C LYS A 7 -21.62 -24.00 -34.71
N ARG A 8 -21.50 -25.33 -34.52
CA ARG A 8 -20.57 -25.93 -33.56
C ARG A 8 -19.11 -25.79 -34.01
N LYS A 9 -18.83 -25.90 -35.29
CA LYS A 9 -17.47 -25.76 -35.86
C LYS A 9 -16.96 -24.32 -35.70
N ASN A 10 -17.79 -23.32 -36.05
CA ASN A 10 -17.46 -21.92 -35.88
C ASN A 10 -17.23 -21.52 -34.39
N ARG A 11 -18.04 -22.01 -33.45
CA ARG A 11 -17.79 -21.78 -32.04
C ARG A 11 -16.48 -22.39 -31.53
N LYS A 12 -16.09 -23.55 -32.05
CA LYS A 12 -14.81 -24.19 -31.69
C LYS A 12 -13.61 -23.42 -32.27
N GLU A 13 -13.73 -22.83 -33.45
CA GLU A 13 -12.68 -22.00 -34.03
C GLU A 13 -12.54 -20.67 -33.30
N GLN A 14 -13.63 -19.99 -32.98
CA GLN A 14 -13.61 -18.77 -32.17
C GLN A 14 -13.01 -19.00 -30.77
N ALA A 15 -13.38 -20.09 -30.11
CA ALA A 15 -12.79 -20.44 -28.81
C ALA A 15 -11.28 -20.76 -28.91
N LYS A 16 -10.83 -21.37 -30.01
CA LYS A 16 -9.38 -21.59 -30.26
C LYS A 16 -8.63 -20.29 -30.49
N GLU A 17 -9.21 -19.34 -31.23
CA GLU A 17 -8.61 -18.01 -31.43
C GLU A 17 -8.53 -17.22 -30.13
N GLU A 18 -9.58 -17.22 -29.31
CA GLU A 18 -9.56 -16.56 -27.99
C GLU A 18 -8.49 -17.17 -27.08
N ILE A 19 -8.37 -18.49 -27.01
CA ILE A 19 -7.35 -19.18 -26.21
C ILE A 19 -5.94 -18.82 -26.73
N THR A 20 -5.77 -18.73 -28.04
CA THR A 20 -4.47 -18.37 -28.64
C THR A 20 -4.11 -16.92 -28.33
N ASN A 21 -5.07 -16.00 -28.42
CA ASN A 21 -4.89 -14.59 -28.09
C ASN A 21 -4.59 -14.39 -26.58
N LEU A 22 -5.28 -15.14 -25.70
CA LEU A 22 -4.99 -15.15 -24.28
C LEU A 22 -3.57 -15.67 -23.97
N LYS A 23 -3.13 -16.75 -24.64
CA LYS A 23 -1.76 -17.27 -24.49
C LYS A 23 -0.70 -16.28 -24.99
N VAL A 24 -0.96 -15.57 -26.07
CA VAL A 24 -0.06 -14.53 -26.59
C VAL A 24 0.01 -13.34 -25.63
N GLN A 25 -1.11 -12.91 -25.08
CA GLN A 25 -1.15 -11.85 -24.07
C GLN A 25 -0.45 -12.26 -22.77
N THR A 26 -0.62 -13.49 -22.33
CA THR A 26 0.04 -14.02 -21.13
C THR A 26 1.56 -14.09 -21.32
N ARG A 27 2.01 -14.59 -22.48
CA ARG A 27 3.45 -14.61 -22.86
C ARG A 27 4.05 -13.20 -23.01
N ARG A 28 3.28 -12.22 -23.51
CA ARG A 28 3.70 -10.81 -23.52
C ARG A 28 3.83 -10.25 -22.13
N LYS A 29 2.88 -10.51 -21.23
CA LYS A 29 2.94 -10.10 -19.82
C LYS A 29 4.11 -10.76 -19.08
N GLU A 30 4.39 -12.03 -19.34
CA GLU A 30 5.55 -12.74 -18.77
C GLU A 30 6.90 -12.22 -19.31
N LYS A 31 6.98 -11.84 -20.59
CA LYS A 31 8.18 -11.18 -21.14
C LYS A 31 8.42 -9.81 -20.54
N ILE A 32 7.37 -9.03 -20.32
CA ILE A 32 7.45 -7.72 -19.67
C ILE A 32 7.85 -7.88 -18.19
N LYS A 33 7.38 -8.94 -17.51
CA LYS A 33 7.72 -9.25 -16.12
C LYS A 33 9.14 -9.80 -15.92
N LYS A 34 9.81 -10.23 -17.01
CA LYS A 34 11.23 -10.60 -17.04
C LYS A 34 12.18 -9.41 -17.28
N GLU A 35 11.65 -8.18 -17.34
CA GLU A 35 12.49 -6.98 -17.32
C GLU A 35 13.17 -6.89 -15.97
N ASN A 36 14.45 -7.02 -16.00
CA ASN A 36 15.46 -6.92 -14.95
C ASN A 36 14.97 -6.24 -13.68
N VAL A 37 14.77 -7.03 -12.62
CA VAL A 37 14.65 -6.49 -11.27
C VAL A 37 15.91 -5.63 -11.06
N ASP A 38 15.72 -4.33 -10.94
CA ASP A 38 16.83 -3.41 -10.71
C ASP A 38 17.37 -3.66 -9.29
N VAL A 39 18.33 -4.58 -9.20
CA VAL A 39 18.93 -5.03 -7.92
C VAL A 39 19.44 -3.83 -7.11
N LYS A 40 19.93 -2.79 -7.78
CA LYS A 40 20.35 -1.55 -7.12
C LYS A 40 19.18 -0.83 -6.46
N TRP A 41 18.00 -0.85 -7.09
CA TRP A 41 16.78 -0.28 -6.52
C TRP A 41 16.30 -1.07 -5.31
N VAL A 42 16.34 -2.41 -5.37
CA VAL A 42 15.98 -3.29 -4.24
C VAL A 42 16.91 -3.09 -3.06
N ILE A 43 18.23 -3.07 -3.28
CA ILE A 43 19.22 -2.81 -2.23
C ILE A 43 18.99 -1.44 -1.59
N LYS A 44 18.71 -0.41 -2.39
CA LYS A 44 18.42 0.93 -1.87
C LYS A 44 17.17 0.94 -0.98
N ILE A 45 16.09 0.25 -1.36
CA ILE A 45 14.89 0.14 -0.53
C ILE A 45 15.20 -0.60 0.78
N ILE A 46 15.94 -1.70 0.74
CA ILE A 46 16.31 -2.46 1.94
C ILE A 46 17.07 -1.55 2.92
N ILE A 47 18.05 -0.79 2.46
CA ILE A 47 18.83 0.11 3.31
C ILE A 47 17.94 1.21 3.90
N ILE A 48 17.08 1.82 3.08
CA ILE A 48 16.16 2.87 3.54
C ILE A 48 15.16 2.31 4.56
N ALA A 49 14.55 1.15 4.28
CA ALA A 49 13.61 0.50 5.18
C ALA A 49 14.27 0.14 6.51
N PHE A 50 15.50 -0.42 6.48
CA PHE A 50 16.28 -0.72 7.68
C PHE A 50 16.52 0.53 8.53
N MET A 51 17.01 1.62 7.92
CA MET A 51 17.30 2.86 8.64
C MET A 51 16.05 3.48 9.28
N ILE A 52 14.94 3.53 8.53
CA ILE A 52 13.67 4.06 9.03
C ILE A 52 13.13 3.18 10.17
N SER A 53 13.10 1.85 9.97
CA SER A 53 12.62 0.90 10.98
C SER A 53 13.47 0.98 12.26
N PHE A 54 14.79 1.02 12.13
CA PHE A 54 15.71 1.15 13.26
C PHE A 54 15.46 2.44 14.06
N CYS A 55 15.36 3.59 13.38
CA CYS A 55 15.09 4.87 14.04
C CYS A 55 13.73 4.88 14.76
N LEU A 56 12.68 4.39 14.09
CA LEU A 56 11.34 4.37 14.67
C LEU A 56 11.23 3.39 15.85
N SER A 57 11.82 2.20 15.75
CA SER A 57 11.85 1.22 16.84
C SER A 57 12.64 1.76 18.03
N PHE A 58 13.79 2.39 17.78
CA PHE A 58 14.60 3.01 18.84
C PHE A 58 13.82 4.09 19.58
N ILE A 59 13.14 4.98 18.84
CA ILE A 59 12.31 6.04 19.46
C ILE A 59 11.15 5.41 20.24
N SER A 60 10.48 4.41 19.70
CA SER A 60 9.37 3.71 20.33
C SER A 60 9.79 3.05 21.63
N GLU A 61 10.85 2.22 21.62
CA GLU A 61 11.33 1.50 22.79
C GLU A 61 11.89 2.42 23.88
N SER A 62 12.52 3.53 23.50
CA SER A 62 13.02 4.52 24.46
C SER A 62 11.89 5.34 25.12
N THR A 63 10.78 5.51 24.41
CA THR A 63 9.68 6.39 24.84
C THR A 63 8.63 5.63 25.67
N ILE A 64 8.25 4.42 25.26
CA ILE A 64 7.14 3.67 25.86
C ILE A 64 7.31 3.37 27.36
N PRO A 65 8.48 2.93 27.87
CA PRO A 65 8.63 2.63 29.29
C PRO A 65 8.44 3.85 30.20
N ASN A 66 8.64 5.06 29.68
CA ASN A 66 8.50 6.31 30.41
C ASN A 66 7.11 6.95 30.27
N LEU A 67 6.24 6.37 29.42
CA LEU A 67 4.88 6.85 29.20
C LEU A 67 3.91 6.18 30.15
N SER A 68 2.90 6.94 30.61
CA SER A 68 1.77 6.31 31.28
C SER A 68 0.99 5.41 30.31
N LEU A 69 0.41 4.35 30.82
CA LEU A 69 -0.27 3.29 30.07
C LEU A 69 -1.25 3.82 28.99
N PRO A 70 -2.12 4.84 29.25
CA PRO A 70 -3.04 5.35 28.22
C PRO A 70 -2.31 6.00 27.04
N PHE A 71 -1.18 6.70 27.29
CA PHE A 71 -0.39 7.29 26.20
C PHE A 71 0.34 6.24 25.36
N GLY A 72 0.79 5.15 25.98
CA GLY A 72 1.38 4.04 25.25
C GLY A 72 0.36 3.35 24.32
N ILE A 73 -0.86 3.11 24.80
CA ILE A 73 -1.96 2.57 23.99
C ILE A 73 -2.30 3.52 22.84
N LEU A 74 -2.38 4.83 23.10
CA LEU A 74 -2.64 5.83 22.06
C LEU A 74 -1.55 5.81 20.98
N LEU A 75 -0.30 5.63 21.34
CA LEU A 75 0.82 5.53 20.41
C LEU A 75 0.68 4.30 19.48
N ILE A 76 0.32 3.14 20.04
CA ILE A 76 0.06 1.92 19.22
C ILE A 76 -1.08 2.18 18.25
N LEU A 77 -2.19 2.75 18.71
CA LEU A 77 -3.33 3.06 17.85
C LEU A 77 -2.94 4.05 16.73
N LEU A 78 -2.09 5.01 17.03
CA LEU A 78 -1.56 5.94 16.02
C LEU A 78 -0.75 5.22 14.94
N PHE A 79 0.14 4.29 15.31
CA PHE A 79 0.90 3.51 14.33
C PHE A 79 0.01 2.59 13.49
N ILE A 80 -1.01 1.95 14.12
CA ILE A 80 -2.00 1.15 13.38
C ILE A 80 -2.76 2.04 12.39
N PHE A 81 -3.19 3.23 12.79
CA PHE A 81 -3.90 4.16 11.92
C PHE A 81 -3.05 4.62 10.75
N ILE A 82 -1.78 4.98 10.98
CA ILE A 82 -0.83 5.34 9.91
C ILE A 82 -0.66 4.17 8.94
N ASN A 83 -0.47 2.95 9.45
CA ASN A 83 -0.36 1.75 8.65
C ASN A 83 -1.57 1.58 7.71
N ILE A 84 -2.79 1.67 8.24
CA ILE A 84 -4.03 1.55 7.46
C ILE A 84 -4.14 2.67 6.42
N LEU A 85 -3.80 3.91 6.76
CA LEU A 85 -3.84 5.03 5.82
C LEU A 85 -2.90 4.84 4.62
N PHE A 86 -1.67 4.42 4.86
CA PHE A 86 -0.71 4.17 3.78
C PHE A 86 -1.13 2.97 2.93
N ASP A 87 -1.71 1.92 3.53
CA ASP A 87 -2.27 0.78 2.82
C ASP A 87 -3.43 1.21 1.89
N ILE A 88 -4.32 2.08 2.37
CA ILE A 88 -5.40 2.67 1.57
C ILE A 88 -4.84 3.44 0.36
N ILE A 89 -3.80 4.26 0.55
CA ILE A 89 -3.17 5.03 -0.54
C ILE A 89 -2.53 4.08 -1.56
N GLY A 90 -1.78 3.08 -1.09
CA GLY A 90 -1.13 2.09 -1.94
C GLY A 90 -2.13 1.28 -2.78
N MET A 91 -3.23 0.85 -2.16
CA MET A 91 -4.31 0.15 -2.88
C MET A 91 -5.06 1.07 -3.84
N ALA A 92 -5.33 2.32 -3.45
CA ALA A 92 -6.01 3.28 -4.31
C ALA A 92 -5.19 3.60 -5.57
N VAL A 93 -3.86 3.69 -5.48
CA VAL A 93 -3.02 4.02 -6.64
C VAL A 93 -3.03 2.93 -7.71
N THR A 94 -3.17 1.66 -7.31
CA THR A 94 -3.26 0.54 -8.25
C THR A 94 -4.63 0.40 -8.90
N SER A 95 -5.69 0.92 -8.24
CA SER A 95 -7.08 0.85 -8.70
C SER A 95 -7.53 2.13 -9.42
N ALA A 96 -6.70 3.17 -9.45
CA ALA A 96 -7.05 4.48 -9.99
C ALA A 96 -6.95 4.54 -11.53
N GLU A 97 -7.85 5.30 -12.16
CA GLU A 97 -7.89 5.46 -13.61
C GLU A 97 -6.94 6.58 -14.08
N GLU A 98 -5.92 6.23 -14.88
CA GLU A 98 -4.93 7.19 -15.39
C GLU A 98 -5.58 8.30 -16.26
N LYS A 99 -6.62 7.99 -17.02
CA LYS A 99 -7.33 8.94 -17.90
C LYS A 99 -7.90 10.14 -17.15
N VAL A 100 -8.44 9.90 -15.96
CA VAL A 100 -9.03 10.95 -15.11
C VAL A 100 -7.96 12.00 -14.74
N PHE A 101 -6.78 11.55 -14.31
CA PHE A 101 -5.71 12.45 -13.89
C PHE A 101 -5.03 13.16 -15.07
N HIS A 102 -4.98 12.54 -16.25
CA HIS A 102 -4.54 13.23 -17.46
C HIS A 102 -5.49 14.38 -17.85
N SER A 103 -6.80 14.16 -17.75
CA SER A 103 -7.81 15.20 -17.98
C SER A 103 -7.66 16.36 -16.98
N MET A 104 -7.49 16.05 -15.69
CA MET A 104 -7.28 17.06 -14.64
C MET A 104 -5.96 17.83 -14.86
N ASN A 105 -4.92 17.15 -15.30
CA ASN A 105 -3.62 17.77 -15.56
C ASN A 105 -3.66 18.71 -16.76
N SER A 106 -4.42 18.40 -17.81
CA SER A 106 -4.63 19.28 -18.96
C SER A 106 -5.36 20.58 -18.57
N ARG A 107 -6.26 20.50 -17.60
CA ARG A 107 -6.97 21.65 -17.01
C ARG A 107 -6.14 22.38 -15.94
N ARG A 108 -4.87 21.99 -15.72
CA ARG A 108 -3.96 22.60 -14.74
C ARG A 108 -4.45 22.54 -13.29
N VAL A 109 -5.23 21.53 -12.93
CA VAL A 109 -5.68 21.31 -11.55
C VAL A 109 -4.48 21.08 -10.65
N ARG A 110 -4.47 21.70 -9.47
CA ARG A 110 -3.38 21.59 -8.50
C ARG A 110 -3.24 20.12 -8.03
N GLY A 111 -2.01 19.59 -8.02
CA GLY A 111 -1.75 18.19 -7.63
C GLY A 111 -1.89 17.17 -8.77
N ALA A 112 -2.63 17.46 -9.84
CA ALA A 112 -2.88 16.51 -10.92
C ALA A 112 -1.61 15.98 -11.60
N ASN A 113 -0.55 16.79 -11.70
CA ASN A 113 0.74 16.34 -12.24
C ASN A 113 1.39 15.26 -11.36
N ILE A 114 1.24 15.37 -10.04
CA ILE A 114 1.75 14.38 -9.08
C ILE A 114 0.88 13.12 -9.17
N ALA A 115 -0.44 13.26 -9.21
CA ALA A 115 -1.35 12.14 -9.37
C ALA A 115 -1.04 11.30 -10.62
N VAL A 116 -0.81 11.96 -11.78
CA VAL A 116 -0.38 11.27 -13.00
C VAL A 116 0.93 10.50 -12.80
N LYS A 117 1.90 11.08 -12.08
CA LYS A 117 3.18 10.39 -11.80
C LYS A 117 2.99 9.21 -10.86
N MET A 118 2.13 9.34 -9.85
CA MET A 118 1.81 8.25 -8.91
C MET A 118 1.16 7.08 -9.66
N VAL A 119 0.13 7.33 -10.46
CA VAL A 119 -0.60 6.27 -11.18
C VAL A 119 0.27 5.65 -12.28
N LYS A 120 1.13 6.41 -12.97
CA LYS A 120 2.10 5.85 -13.93
C LYS A 120 3.12 4.91 -13.29
N ASN A 121 3.45 5.12 -12.03
CA ASN A 121 4.36 4.28 -11.26
C ASN A 121 3.60 3.53 -10.15
N ALA A 122 2.36 3.13 -10.41
CA ALA A 122 1.44 2.58 -9.41
C ALA A 122 2.07 1.44 -8.60
N GLU A 123 2.74 0.50 -9.26
CA GLU A 123 3.41 -0.63 -8.61
C GLU A 123 4.48 -0.17 -7.60
N LYS A 124 5.34 0.79 -7.99
CA LYS A 124 6.39 1.29 -7.09
C LYS A 124 5.84 2.08 -5.91
N VAL A 125 4.78 2.87 -6.15
CA VAL A 125 4.13 3.66 -5.10
C VAL A 125 3.37 2.75 -4.15
N SER A 126 2.65 1.75 -4.67
CA SER A 126 1.93 0.77 -3.86
C SER A 126 2.88 -0.03 -2.98
N ASN A 127 3.95 -0.60 -3.55
CA ASN A 127 4.94 -1.36 -2.80
C ASN A 127 5.59 -0.50 -1.70
N PHE A 128 5.89 0.77 -2.00
CA PHE A 128 6.45 1.66 -0.98
C PHE A 128 5.45 1.95 0.15
N CYS A 129 4.19 2.23 -0.17
CA CYS A 129 3.18 2.54 0.84
C CYS A 129 2.74 1.32 1.64
N CYS A 130 2.40 0.21 0.98
CA CYS A 130 1.88 -0.99 1.65
C CYS A 130 2.97 -1.80 2.32
N ASP A 131 4.08 -2.08 1.58
CA ASP A 131 5.11 -3.00 2.05
C ASP A 131 6.13 -2.25 2.93
N VAL A 132 6.72 -1.12 2.46
CA VAL A 132 7.77 -0.46 3.24
C VAL A 132 7.19 0.25 4.46
N ILE A 133 6.26 1.19 4.27
CA ILE A 133 5.72 1.97 5.41
C ILE A 133 4.80 1.11 6.26
N GLY A 134 3.95 0.29 5.62
CA GLY A 134 3.01 -0.58 6.31
C GLY A 134 3.71 -1.57 7.22
N ASP A 135 4.75 -2.25 6.73
CA ASP A 135 5.50 -3.24 7.50
C ASP A 135 6.31 -2.60 8.63
N ILE A 136 6.94 -1.44 8.38
CA ILE A 136 7.66 -0.69 9.43
C ILE A 136 6.70 -0.31 10.56
N CYS A 137 5.54 0.25 10.25
CA CYS A 137 4.53 0.59 11.26
C CYS A 137 4.02 -0.65 12.00
N GLY A 138 3.90 -1.78 11.30
CA GLY A 138 3.53 -3.07 11.89
C GLY A 138 4.55 -3.58 12.90
N VAL A 139 5.84 -3.56 12.54
CA VAL A 139 6.93 -3.97 13.43
C VAL A 139 7.02 -3.06 14.66
N VAL A 140 6.94 -1.74 14.47
CA VAL A 140 6.99 -0.78 15.57
C VAL A 140 5.79 -0.91 16.52
N SER A 141 4.57 -1.08 15.98
CA SER A 141 3.39 -1.31 16.81
C SER A 141 3.45 -2.65 17.55
N GLY A 142 4.05 -3.69 16.94
CA GLY A 142 4.30 -4.98 17.57
C GLY A 142 5.28 -4.89 18.75
N ALA A 143 6.42 -4.24 18.56
CA ALA A 143 7.40 -4.00 19.62
C ALA A 143 6.79 -3.15 20.76
N ALA A 144 6.08 -2.10 20.41
CA ALA A 144 5.35 -1.25 21.34
C ALA A 144 4.34 -2.04 22.18
N SER A 145 3.60 -2.96 21.55
CA SER A 145 2.61 -3.79 22.24
C SER A 145 3.24 -4.79 23.21
N ALA A 146 4.43 -5.31 22.90
CA ALA A 146 5.19 -6.16 23.81
C ALA A 146 5.61 -5.39 25.08
N SER A 147 6.13 -4.19 24.93
CA SER A 147 6.51 -3.32 26.06
C SER A 147 5.31 -2.94 26.94
N ILE A 148 4.18 -2.59 26.33
CA ILE A 148 2.93 -2.26 27.04
C ILE A 148 2.35 -3.47 27.78
N SER A 149 2.45 -4.68 27.20
CA SER A 149 1.93 -5.89 27.84
C SER A 149 2.66 -6.20 29.17
N ILE A 150 3.96 -5.87 29.27
CA ILE A 150 4.72 -6.00 30.51
C ILE A 150 4.16 -5.02 31.57
N ILE A 151 3.92 -3.78 31.20
CA ILE A 151 3.36 -2.76 32.10
C ILE A 151 1.97 -3.18 32.61
N ILE A 152 1.11 -3.67 31.70
CA ILE A 152 -0.24 -4.16 32.05
C ILE A 152 -0.16 -5.35 33.01
N SER A 153 0.73 -6.31 32.71
CA SER A 153 0.89 -7.52 33.52
C SER A 153 1.34 -7.18 34.94
N ASN A 154 2.27 -6.24 35.10
CA ASN A 154 2.75 -5.79 36.40
C ASN A 154 1.64 -5.08 37.19
N ASN A 155 0.82 -4.25 36.51
CA ASN A 155 -0.27 -3.51 37.17
C ASN A 155 -1.43 -4.42 37.60
N LEU A 156 -1.71 -5.48 36.83
CA LEU A 156 -2.83 -6.39 37.11
C LEU A 156 -2.41 -7.67 37.84
N ASN A 157 -1.10 -7.83 38.18
CA ASN A 157 -0.53 -9.03 38.76
C ASN A 157 -0.89 -10.32 37.95
N THR A 158 -0.91 -10.21 36.64
CA THR A 158 -1.24 -11.32 35.71
C THR A 158 0.02 -11.94 35.10
N ASN A 159 -0.13 -13.10 34.47
CA ASN A 159 0.97 -13.73 33.78
C ASN A 159 1.35 -12.94 32.52
N VAL A 160 2.62 -12.49 32.43
CA VAL A 160 3.16 -11.69 31.31
C VAL A 160 2.92 -12.40 29.96
N PHE A 161 3.05 -13.72 29.91
CA PHE A 161 2.85 -14.50 28.67
C PHE A 161 1.41 -14.40 28.15
N ILE A 162 0.42 -14.59 29.02
CA ILE A 162 -1.02 -14.51 28.64
C ILE A 162 -1.37 -13.08 28.23
N THR A 163 -0.91 -12.08 28.99
CA THR A 163 -1.16 -10.67 28.69
C THR A 163 -0.55 -10.28 27.33
N SER A 164 0.68 -10.70 27.06
CA SER A 164 1.37 -10.43 25.78
C SER A 164 0.63 -11.06 24.60
N LEU A 165 0.19 -12.30 24.70
CA LEU A 165 -0.61 -12.95 23.65
C LEU A 165 -1.93 -12.23 23.39
N THR A 166 -2.62 -11.80 24.45
CA THR A 166 -3.89 -11.10 24.34
C THR A 166 -3.72 -9.74 23.66
N VAL A 167 -2.75 -8.94 24.09
CA VAL A 167 -2.45 -7.62 23.50
C VAL A 167 -2.03 -7.77 22.05
N ALA A 168 -1.15 -8.72 21.72
CA ALA A 168 -0.72 -8.99 20.34
C ALA A 168 -1.90 -9.40 19.45
N ALA A 169 -2.80 -10.26 19.94
CA ALA A 169 -3.99 -10.68 19.20
C ALA A 169 -4.94 -9.51 18.91
N VAL A 170 -5.15 -8.62 19.89
CA VAL A 170 -5.99 -7.42 19.73
C VAL A 170 -5.36 -6.47 18.69
N VAL A 171 -4.07 -6.17 18.80
CA VAL A 171 -3.35 -5.31 17.86
C VAL A 171 -3.40 -5.89 16.42
N ALA A 172 -3.16 -7.18 16.28
CA ALA A 172 -3.24 -7.87 14.99
C ALA A 172 -4.66 -7.80 14.40
N SER A 173 -5.68 -8.08 15.21
CA SER A 173 -7.09 -8.04 14.78
C SER A 173 -7.50 -6.64 14.31
N LEU A 174 -7.14 -5.60 15.05
CA LEU A 174 -7.40 -4.22 14.68
C LEU A 174 -6.69 -3.82 13.38
N THR A 175 -5.44 -4.23 13.22
CA THR A 175 -4.65 -3.94 12.02
C THR A 175 -5.24 -4.63 10.79
N ILE A 176 -5.52 -5.94 10.88
CA ILE A 176 -6.07 -6.72 9.77
C ILE A 176 -7.48 -6.26 9.43
N GLY A 177 -8.34 -6.08 10.44
CA GLY A 177 -9.71 -5.59 10.25
C GLY A 177 -9.74 -4.19 9.63
N GLY A 178 -8.89 -3.29 10.11
CA GLY A 178 -8.74 -1.94 9.57
C GLY A 178 -8.27 -1.94 8.11
N LYS A 179 -7.27 -2.75 7.77
CA LYS A 179 -6.82 -2.93 6.38
C LYS A 179 -7.92 -3.52 5.48
N ALA A 180 -8.69 -4.50 5.97
CA ALA A 180 -9.79 -5.10 5.21
C ALA A 180 -10.88 -4.07 4.85
N LEU A 181 -11.30 -3.26 5.82
CA LEU A 181 -12.25 -2.16 5.59
C LEU A 181 -11.65 -1.09 4.67
N GLY A 182 -10.40 -0.71 4.92
CA GLY A 182 -9.66 0.28 4.14
C GLY A 182 -9.53 -0.12 2.68
N LYS A 183 -9.30 -1.40 2.38
CA LYS A 183 -9.16 -1.92 1.02
C LYS A 183 -10.43 -1.72 0.18
N THR A 184 -11.59 -2.03 0.73
CA THR A 184 -12.87 -1.81 0.05
C THR A 184 -13.12 -0.33 -0.24
N PHE A 185 -12.82 0.53 0.73
CA PHE A 185 -12.93 1.98 0.56
C PHE A 185 -11.92 2.52 -0.48
N ALA A 186 -10.68 2.02 -0.47
CA ALA A 186 -9.61 2.40 -1.40
C ALA A 186 -10.00 2.12 -2.85
N ILE A 187 -10.56 0.94 -3.13
CA ILE A 187 -10.97 0.54 -4.48
C ILE A 187 -12.14 1.41 -4.97
N ASN A 188 -13.17 1.57 -4.14
CA ASN A 188 -14.39 2.29 -4.51
C ASN A 188 -14.17 3.80 -4.72
N LYS A 189 -13.22 4.40 -4.00
CA LYS A 189 -12.94 5.84 -4.05
C LYS A 189 -11.50 6.17 -4.48
N SER A 190 -10.89 5.29 -5.25
CA SER A 190 -9.48 5.37 -5.65
C SER A 190 -9.09 6.73 -6.25
N ASN A 191 -9.88 7.25 -7.18
CA ASN A 191 -9.59 8.53 -7.85
C ASN A 191 -9.61 9.72 -6.87
N ILE A 192 -10.52 9.72 -5.90
CA ILE A 192 -10.62 10.80 -4.89
C ILE A 192 -9.44 10.72 -3.94
N ILE A 193 -9.11 9.53 -3.45
CA ILE A 193 -8.00 9.30 -2.51
C ILE A 193 -6.68 9.75 -3.14
N ILE A 194 -6.43 9.37 -4.39
CA ILE A 194 -5.19 9.74 -5.09
C ILE A 194 -5.15 11.24 -5.37
N TYR A 195 -6.28 11.86 -5.68
CA TYR A 195 -6.33 13.31 -5.85
C TYR A 195 -5.99 14.05 -4.56
N GLU A 196 -6.62 13.71 -3.43
CA GLU A 196 -6.33 14.36 -2.14
C GLU A 196 -4.90 14.08 -1.65
N SER A 197 -4.41 12.84 -1.78
CA SER A 197 -3.02 12.50 -1.46
C SER A 197 -2.02 13.28 -2.32
N SER A 198 -2.29 13.40 -3.63
CA SER A 198 -1.43 14.17 -4.54
C SER A 198 -1.46 15.67 -4.26
N LYS A 199 -2.58 16.20 -3.79
CA LYS A 199 -2.74 17.60 -3.38
C LYS A 199 -1.94 17.88 -2.09
N LEU A 200 -1.98 16.98 -1.11
CA LEU A 200 -1.14 17.03 0.09
C LEU A 200 0.35 17.02 -0.27
N ILE A 201 0.78 16.08 -1.10
CA ILE A 201 2.17 16.02 -1.58
C ILE A 201 2.55 17.29 -2.34
N SER A 202 1.64 17.86 -3.13
CA SER A 202 1.86 19.14 -3.85
C SER A 202 2.04 20.34 -2.92
N TYR A 203 1.56 20.28 -1.70
CA TYR A 203 1.76 21.31 -0.69
C TYR A 203 3.21 21.31 -0.17
N PHE A 204 3.78 20.13 0.07
CA PHE A 204 5.15 19.96 0.53
C PHE A 204 6.19 19.95 -0.59
N TYR A 205 5.81 19.48 -1.77
CA TYR A 205 6.69 19.31 -2.91
C TYR A 205 6.20 20.13 -4.10
N HIS A 206 6.91 21.23 -4.42
CA HIS A 206 6.67 22.02 -5.64
C HIS A 206 7.42 21.37 -6.83
N PRO A 207 6.79 20.48 -7.61
CA PRO A 207 7.45 19.91 -8.78
C PRO A 207 7.62 21.01 -9.83
N LYS A 208 8.87 21.23 -10.28
CA LYS A 208 9.16 22.08 -11.45
C LYS A 208 8.23 21.65 -12.59
N ARG A 209 7.41 22.58 -13.09
CA ARG A 209 6.49 22.36 -14.21
C ARG A 209 7.27 21.75 -15.37
N LEU A 210 6.82 20.62 -15.89
CA LEU A 210 7.35 20.06 -17.12
C LEU A 210 7.19 21.12 -18.21
N LYS A 211 8.31 21.73 -18.64
CA LYS A 211 8.32 22.63 -19.79
C LYS A 211 7.84 21.82 -21.00
N LYS A 212 6.72 22.21 -21.61
CA LYS A 212 6.32 21.68 -22.91
C LYS A 212 7.51 21.81 -23.85
N LYS A 213 8.07 20.71 -24.35
CA LYS A 213 8.84 20.75 -25.58
C LYS A 213 7.89 21.26 -26.66
N LYS A 214 8.08 22.49 -27.08
CA LYS A 214 7.52 23.01 -28.33
C LYS A 214 8.07 22.12 -29.45
N LYS A 215 7.20 21.41 -30.13
CA LYS A 215 7.44 20.99 -31.50
C LYS A 215 6.88 22.07 -32.42
#